data_94455276a099d68320a12433308a7b4b
#
_entry.id   94455276a099d68320a12433308a7b4b
#
_cell.length_a   1.000
_cell.length_b   1.000
_cell.length_c   1.000
_cell.angle_alpha   90.00
_cell.angle_beta   90.00
_cell.angle_gamma   90.00
#
_symmetry.space_group_name_H-M   'P 1'
#
loop_
_entity.id
_entity.type
_entity.pdbx_description
1 polymer ?
#
loop_
_entity_poly.entity_id
_entity_poly.type
_entity_poly.pdbx_seq_one_letter_code
_entity_poly.pdbx_strand_id
1 'polypeptide(L)'
;YIPFWRFIAQGKAVGCGYSEYHESTGNVLRNVFEELVDEEFVWTECACDTGKYGIHELWLDPGGEVPYVPGSVSSMDAGGSAIDASTRGREAVHEMIRQKMVKRIENVTLDKTFLIPKVFELVYAPVWIAHYTYEGGHFTVIVDGVRGDILGGTAPANLTARTRFMILSFAAGGLMIGTALGMILHSGAFAISELIQLILLLMGVALCMAAYPAFRAGKTFEAS
;
A
#
# COMPACT_ATOMS: atom_id res chain seq x y z
N TYR A 1 -8.60 -14.37 16.26
CA TYR A 1 -7.66 -13.35 16.71
C TYR A 1 -6.38 -13.44 15.88
N ILE A 2 -5.82 -12.26 15.48
CA ILE A 2 -4.58 -12.15 14.73
C ILE A 2 -3.51 -11.55 15.63
N PRO A 3 -2.30 -12.16 15.71
CA PRO A 3 -1.20 -11.64 16.50
C PRO A 3 -0.52 -10.46 15.80
N PHE A 4 -0.22 -9.40 16.57
CA PHE A 4 0.54 -8.23 16.14
C PHE A 4 1.69 -7.95 17.11
N TRP A 5 2.85 -7.67 16.58
CA TRP A 5 3.92 -7.06 17.35
C TRP A 5 3.59 -5.59 17.57
N ARG A 6 3.67 -5.15 18.82
CA ARG A 6 3.49 -3.74 19.20
C ARG A 6 4.77 -3.23 19.87
N PHE A 7 5.30 -2.14 19.35
CA PHE A 7 6.46 -1.46 19.91
C PHE A 7 6.08 -0.03 20.28
N ILE A 8 6.23 0.32 21.55
CA ILE A 8 5.94 1.65 22.09
C ILE A 8 7.24 2.25 22.60
N ALA A 9 7.55 3.46 22.17
CA ALA A 9 8.74 4.16 22.60
C ALA A 9 8.50 5.67 22.73
N GLN A 10 9.19 6.31 23.69
CA GLN A 10 9.31 7.75 23.74
C GLN A 10 10.38 8.19 22.76
N GLY A 11 10.00 8.95 21.76
CA GLY A 11 10.90 9.57 20.81
C GLY A 11 11.24 10.98 21.24
N LYS A 12 12.54 11.28 21.35
CA LYS A 12 13.05 12.64 21.59
C LYS A 12 13.98 13.01 20.46
N ALA A 13 13.73 14.13 19.81
CA ALA A 13 14.61 14.63 18.79
C ALA A 13 14.74 16.15 18.82
N VAL A 14 15.90 16.61 18.42
CA VAL A 14 16.19 18.02 18.17
C VAL A 14 16.72 18.13 16.76
N GLY A 15 16.05 18.91 15.94
CA GLY A 15 16.47 19.23 14.58
C GLY A 15 16.66 20.72 14.40
N CYS A 16 17.79 21.12 13.83
CA CYS A 16 18.04 22.50 13.41
C CYS A 16 18.35 22.52 11.93
N GLY A 17 17.87 23.53 11.26
CA GLY A 17 18.13 23.71 9.85
C GLY A 17 17.56 25.00 9.30
N TYR A 18 17.52 25.12 7.98
CA TYR A 18 17.01 26.32 7.33
C TYR A 18 16.26 25.96 6.04
N SER A 19 15.33 26.83 5.64
CA SER A 19 14.79 26.88 4.28
C SER A 19 15.33 28.12 3.57
N GLU A 20 15.61 27.99 2.28
CA GLU A 20 16.07 29.08 1.45
C GLU A 20 14.91 29.58 0.58
N TYR A 21 14.76 30.89 0.47
CA TYR A 21 13.86 31.49 -0.49
C TYR A 21 14.56 32.63 -1.24
N HIS A 22 14.28 32.71 -2.53
CA HIS A 22 14.85 33.73 -3.40
C HIS A 22 13.92 34.94 -3.42
N GLU A 23 14.45 36.08 -3.06
CA GLU A 23 13.76 37.34 -3.21
C GLU A 23 13.84 37.83 -4.69
N SER A 24 12.86 38.59 -5.14
CA SER A 24 12.82 39.15 -6.52
C SER A 24 14.03 40.03 -6.84
N THR A 25 14.78 40.45 -5.84
CA THR A 25 16.04 41.21 -5.96
C THR A 25 17.27 40.34 -6.21
N GLY A 26 17.11 38.98 -6.23
CA GLY A 26 18.20 38.02 -6.42
C GLY A 26 18.95 37.67 -5.15
N ASN A 27 18.52 38.17 -3.98
CA ASN A 27 19.09 37.80 -2.68
C ASN A 27 18.51 36.48 -2.22
N VAL A 28 19.38 35.62 -1.63
CA VAL A 28 18.98 34.39 -0.97
C VAL A 28 18.82 34.68 0.52
N LEU A 29 17.61 34.53 1.00
CA LEU A 29 17.29 34.66 2.42
C LEU A 29 17.14 33.27 3.04
N ARG A 30 17.59 33.11 4.29
CA ARG A 30 17.50 31.86 5.05
C ARG A 30 16.61 32.03 6.25
N ASN A 31 15.57 31.22 6.35
CA ASN A 31 14.80 31.06 7.57
C ASN A 31 15.38 29.91 8.37
N VAL A 32 15.80 30.17 9.58
CA VAL A 32 16.30 29.15 10.51
C VAL A 32 15.12 28.57 11.28
N PHE A 33 15.08 27.23 11.35
CA PHE A 33 14.08 26.48 12.11
C PHE A 33 14.77 25.60 13.14
N GLU A 34 14.13 25.51 14.28
CA GLU A 34 14.43 24.56 15.33
C GLU A 34 13.16 23.76 15.60
N GLU A 35 13.24 22.43 15.53
CA GLU A 35 12.12 21.54 15.81
C GLU A 35 12.49 20.61 16.94
N LEU A 36 11.62 20.53 17.93
CA LEU A 36 11.75 19.65 19.08
C LEU A 36 10.62 18.63 19.03
N VAL A 37 10.96 17.35 19.07
CA VAL A 37 10.03 16.25 19.20
C VAL A 37 10.23 15.61 20.56
N ASP A 38 9.16 15.48 21.35
CA ASP A 38 9.13 14.73 22.61
C ASP A 38 7.75 14.09 22.76
N GLU A 39 7.57 12.93 22.10
CA GLU A 39 6.27 12.27 22.00
C GLU A 39 6.41 10.75 22.07
N GLU A 40 5.28 10.11 22.38
CA GLU A 40 5.18 8.67 22.33
C GLU A 40 4.81 8.21 20.90
N PHE A 41 5.54 7.23 20.41
CA PHE A 41 5.33 6.60 19.11
C PHE A 41 4.93 5.15 19.33
N VAL A 42 3.94 4.74 18.56
CA VAL A 42 3.45 3.35 18.53
C VAL A 42 3.67 2.80 17.12
N TRP A 43 4.29 1.65 17.05
CA TRP A 43 4.43 0.90 15.81
C TRP A 43 3.81 -0.49 16.01
N THR A 44 3.10 -0.96 14.98
CA THR A 44 2.49 -2.30 14.96
C THR A 44 2.84 -3.00 13.66
N GLU A 45 3.02 -4.31 13.73
CA GLU A 45 3.25 -5.17 12.56
C GLU A 45 2.54 -6.51 12.79
N CYS A 46 1.91 -7.04 11.74
CA CYS A 46 1.30 -8.36 11.82
C CYS A 46 2.36 -9.44 12.07
N ALA A 47 2.15 -10.25 13.11
CA ALA A 47 3.09 -11.31 13.51
C ALA A 47 2.83 -12.65 12.82
N CYS A 48 1.94 -12.74 11.85
CA CYS A 48 1.64 -13.94 11.10
C CYS A 48 1.50 -13.65 9.60
N ASP A 49 1.59 -14.69 8.79
CA ASP A 49 1.32 -14.56 7.36
C ASP A 49 -0.19 -14.43 7.11
N THR A 50 -0.62 -13.23 6.85
CA THR A 50 -2.00 -12.90 6.46
C THR A 50 -2.17 -12.83 4.94
N GLY A 51 -1.25 -13.37 4.15
CA GLY A 51 -1.09 -13.18 2.70
C GLY A 51 -2.35 -13.21 1.82
N LYS A 52 -3.42 -13.89 2.26
CA LYS A 52 -4.73 -13.85 1.61
C LYS A 52 -5.55 -12.60 1.95
N TYR A 53 -5.19 -11.91 2.99
CA TYR A 53 -6.04 -10.91 3.63
C TYR A 53 -5.47 -9.50 3.55
N GLY A 54 -4.15 -9.34 3.30
CA GLY A 54 -3.51 -8.04 3.12
C GLY A 54 -3.49 -7.16 4.37
N ILE A 55 -3.55 -7.77 5.57
CA ILE A 55 -3.48 -7.00 6.81
C ILE A 55 -2.01 -6.90 7.20
N HIS A 56 -1.44 -5.71 7.17
CA HIS A 56 -0.05 -5.46 7.56
C HIS A 56 0.05 -4.67 8.86
N GLU A 57 -0.83 -3.69 9.01
CA GLU A 57 -0.86 -2.79 10.15
C GLU A 57 -2.26 -2.71 10.73
N LEU A 58 -2.35 -2.54 12.05
CA LEU A 58 -3.59 -2.29 12.74
C LEU A 58 -3.34 -1.27 13.84
N TRP A 59 -4.19 -0.26 13.91
CA TRP A 59 -4.15 0.68 14.99
C TRP A 59 -4.71 0.03 16.26
N LEU A 60 -3.83 -0.25 17.22
CA LEU A 60 -4.19 -0.82 18.51
C LEU A 60 -4.29 0.30 19.54
N ASP A 61 -5.52 0.68 19.88
CA ASP A 61 -5.75 1.66 20.95
C ASP A 61 -5.23 1.11 22.28
N PRO A 62 -4.40 1.86 22.99
CA PRO A 62 -3.98 1.48 24.33
C PRO A 62 -5.18 1.56 25.30
N GLY A 63 -5.46 0.48 25.97
CA GLY A 63 -6.54 0.39 26.97
C GLY A 63 -7.60 -0.65 26.64
N GLY A 64 -8.17 -1.26 27.65
CA GLY A 64 -9.14 -2.34 27.50
C GLY A 64 -8.54 -3.72 27.20
N GLU A 65 -7.22 -3.83 27.22
CA GLU A 65 -6.50 -5.08 27.00
C GLU A 65 -6.69 -6.02 28.19
N VAL A 66 -6.86 -7.29 27.87
CA VAL A 66 -6.93 -8.36 28.87
C VAL A 66 -5.78 -9.33 28.64
N PRO A 67 -5.24 -9.96 29.70
CA PRO A 67 -4.20 -10.97 29.53
C PRO A 67 -4.67 -12.10 28.61
N TYR A 68 -3.83 -12.43 27.63
CA TYR A 68 -4.10 -13.54 26.72
C TYR A 68 -3.96 -14.87 27.44
N VAL A 69 -5.00 -15.70 27.37
CA VAL A 69 -4.98 -17.08 27.88
C VAL A 69 -4.94 -18.02 26.68
N PRO A 70 -3.85 -18.79 26.49
CA PRO A 70 -3.75 -19.74 25.38
C PRO A 70 -4.92 -20.71 25.34
N GLY A 71 -5.51 -20.90 24.16
CA GLY A 71 -6.64 -21.80 23.96
C GLY A 71 -8.02 -21.26 24.36
N SER A 72 -8.11 -20.05 24.92
CA SER A 72 -9.40 -19.42 25.25
C SER A 72 -10.15 -18.91 24.02
N VAL A 73 -9.41 -18.58 22.97
CA VAL A 73 -9.95 -18.04 21.71
C VAL A 73 -9.26 -18.69 20.51
N SER A 74 -9.95 -18.74 19.37
CA SER A 74 -9.33 -19.14 18.11
C SER A 74 -8.38 -18.06 17.65
N SER A 75 -7.09 -18.34 17.60
CA SER A 75 -6.04 -17.40 17.22
C SER A 75 -5.14 -18.00 16.14
N MET A 76 -4.58 -17.13 15.31
CA MET A 76 -3.49 -17.52 14.42
C MET A 76 -2.19 -17.62 15.22
N ASP A 77 -1.31 -18.53 14.83
CA ASP A 77 0.00 -18.66 15.44
C ASP A 77 0.90 -17.48 15.05
N ALA A 78 1.57 -16.91 16.04
CA ALA A 78 2.57 -15.89 15.78
C ALA A 78 3.79 -16.54 15.11
N GLY A 79 4.18 -16.01 13.98
CA GLY A 79 5.39 -16.38 13.24
C GLY A 79 6.49 -15.34 13.41
N GLY A 80 7.71 -15.71 12.99
CA GLY A 80 8.85 -14.81 12.97
C GLY A 80 9.57 -14.69 14.31
N SER A 81 10.70 -13.98 14.27
CA SER A 81 11.56 -13.73 15.42
C SER A 81 11.14 -12.46 16.15
N ALA A 82 10.91 -12.54 17.46
CA ALA A 82 10.63 -11.37 18.31
C ALA A 82 11.80 -10.36 18.29
N ILE A 83 13.05 -10.83 18.14
CA ILE A 83 14.24 -9.99 18.08
C ILE A 83 14.21 -9.16 16.79
N ASP A 84 13.91 -9.81 15.66
CA ASP A 84 13.87 -9.13 14.37
C ASP A 84 12.70 -8.13 14.31
N ALA A 85 11.54 -8.49 14.85
CA ALA A 85 10.39 -7.60 14.96
C ALA A 85 10.71 -6.38 15.85
N SER A 86 11.37 -6.57 16.98
CA SER A 86 11.82 -5.48 17.85
C SER A 86 12.80 -4.54 17.13
N THR A 87 13.69 -5.09 16.31
CA THR A 87 14.62 -4.30 15.52
C THR A 87 13.91 -3.46 14.47
N ARG A 88 12.98 -4.08 13.70
CA ARG A 88 12.15 -3.35 12.72
C ARG A 88 11.30 -2.26 13.39
N GLY A 89 10.67 -2.56 14.54
CA GLY A 89 9.91 -1.58 15.28
C GLY A 89 10.74 -0.38 15.72
N ARG A 90 11.96 -0.63 16.16
CA ARG A 90 12.91 0.44 16.54
C ARG A 90 13.29 1.30 15.34
N GLU A 91 13.59 0.69 14.19
CA GLU A 91 13.93 1.38 12.95
C GLU A 91 12.74 2.20 12.44
N ALA A 92 11.54 1.62 12.44
CA ALA A 92 10.32 2.29 12.01
C ALA A 92 9.99 3.52 12.87
N VAL A 93 10.06 3.39 14.20
CA VAL A 93 9.84 4.52 15.11
C VAL A 93 10.92 5.59 14.91
N HIS A 94 12.17 5.21 14.69
CA HIS A 94 13.23 6.16 14.40
C HIS A 94 12.94 6.97 13.13
N GLU A 95 12.42 6.31 12.09
CA GLU A 95 12.03 6.97 10.84
C GLU A 95 10.79 7.86 11.03
N MET A 96 9.79 7.44 11.82
CA MET A 96 8.63 8.29 12.15
C MET A 96 9.05 9.59 12.85
N ILE A 97 9.98 9.51 13.81
CA ILE A 97 10.54 10.69 14.50
C ILE A 97 11.23 11.60 13.49
N ARG A 98 12.06 11.04 12.63
CA ARG A 98 12.79 11.77 11.60
C ARG A 98 11.86 12.48 10.62
N GLN A 99 10.84 11.77 10.11
CA GLN A 99 9.85 12.35 9.19
C GLN A 99 9.10 13.52 9.82
N LYS A 100 8.76 13.41 11.12
CA LYS A 100 8.09 14.48 11.84
C LYS A 100 8.98 15.72 11.97
N MET A 101 10.26 15.52 12.23
CA MET A 101 11.26 16.58 12.38
C MET A 101 11.53 17.29 11.03
N VAL A 102 11.68 16.53 9.95
CA VAL A 102 12.06 17.06 8.62
C VAL A 102 10.89 17.77 7.92
N LYS A 103 9.65 17.62 8.37
CA LYS A 103 8.46 18.18 7.72
C LYS A 103 8.53 19.70 7.46
N ARG A 104 9.35 20.45 8.23
CA ARG A 104 9.48 21.90 8.15
C ARG A 104 10.88 22.39 7.78
N ILE A 105 11.85 21.48 7.66
CA ILE A 105 13.25 21.83 7.47
C ILE A 105 13.71 21.25 6.13
N GLU A 106 14.00 22.12 5.16
CA GLU A 106 14.51 21.69 3.85
C GLU A 106 15.99 21.28 3.92
N ASN A 107 16.77 22.04 4.66
CA ASN A 107 18.21 21.81 4.84
C ASN A 107 18.51 21.53 6.30
N VAL A 108 18.61 20.26 6.67
CA VAL A 108 18.92 19.84 8.03
C VAL A 108 20.41 20.01 8.29
N THR A 109 20.77 20.81 9.29
CA THR A 109 22.16 21.07 9.69
C THR A 109 22.54 20.21 10.89
N LEU A 110 21.62 20.01 11.82
CA LEU A 110 21.79 19.18 13.01
C LEU A 110 20.53 18.33 13.19
N ASP A 111 20.77 17.05 13.43
CA ASP A 111 19.73 16.08 13.75
C ASP A 111 20.27 15.16 14.85
N LYS A 112 19.59 15.14 15.99
CA LYS A 112 19.85 14.21 17.06
C LYS A 112 18.56 13.57 17.52
N THR A 113 18.49 12.26 17.42
CA THR A 113 17.32 11.47 17.79
C THR A 113 17.70 10.49 18.89
N PHE A 114 16.87 10.44 19.93
CA PHE A 114 16.95 9.48 21.01
C PHE A 114 15.64 8.72 21.10
N LEU A 115 15.75 7.42 21.24
CA LEU A 115 14.62 6.53 21.38
C LEU A 115 14.71 5.78 22.69
N ILE A 116 13.68 5.92 23.52
CA ILE A 116 13.56 5.26 24.81
C ILE A 116 12.46 4.20 24.69
N PRO A 117 12.80 2.93 24.52
CA PRO A 117 11.80 1.86 24.47
C PRO A 117 11.01 1.79 25.78
N LYS A 118 9.69 1.69 25.67
CA LYS A 118 8.80 1.51 26.83
C LYS A 118 8.23 0.09 26.87
N VAL A 119 7.67 -0.37 25.75
CA VAL A 119 6.98 -1.66 25.67
C VAL A 119 7.32 -2.33 24.32
N PHE A 120 7.56 -3.64 24.37
CA PHE A 120 7.55 -4.51 23.20
C PHE A 120 6.79 -5.77 23.59
N GLU A 121 5.70 -6.04 22.88
CA GLU A 121 4.80 -7.12 23.23
C GLU A 121 4.08 -7.71 22.02
N LEU A 122 3.50 -8.89 22.21
CA LEU A 122 2.62 -9.53 21.24
C LEU A 122 1.17 -9.30 21.67
N VAL A 123 0.38 -8.67 20.83
CA VAL A 123 -1.04 -8.35 21.08
C VAL A 123 -1.90 -9.14 20.11
N TYR A 124 -2.92 -9.82 20.64
CA TYR A 124 -3.90 -10.55 19.85
C TYR A 124 -5.13 -9.67 19.59
N ALA A 125 -5.26 -9.16 18.39
CA ALA A 125 -6.39 -8.34 17.99
C ALA A 125 -7.57 -9.18 17.49
N PRO A 126 -8.80 -8.92 17.95
CA PRO A 126 -9.99 -9.58 17.42
C PRO A 126 -10.29 -9.08 16.01
N VAL A 127 -10.50 -10.00 15.08
CA VAL A 127 -10.93 -9.68 13.73
C VAL A 127 -12.09 -10.58 13.32
N TRP A 128 -13.03 -10.02 12.55
CA TRP A 128 -14.09 -10.77 11.93
C TRP A 128 -13.75 -11.03 10.47
N ILE A 129 -13.84 -12.27 10.05
CA ILE A 129 -13.66 -12.66 8.65
C ILE A 129 -15.03 -13.08 8.13
N ALA A 130 -15.63 -12.26 7.27
CA ALA A 130 -16.91 -12.54 6.66
C ALA A 130 -16.73 -12.97 5.20
N HIS A 131 -17.30 -14.13 4.88
CA HIS A 131 -17.36 -14.61 3.51
C HIS A 131 -18.73 -14.30 2.92
N TYR A 132 -18.77 -13.71 1.75
CA TYR A 132 -20.03 -13.41 1.06
C TYR A 132 -19.97 -13.79 -0.42
N THR A 133 -21.12 -14.02 -0.99
CA THR A 133 -21.25 -14.35 -2.41
C THR A 133 -22.00 -13.22 -3.11
N TYR A 134 -21.44 -12.75 -4.21
CA TYR A 134 -22.04 -11.73 -5.05
C TYR A 134 -21.86 -12.12 -6.53
N GLU A 135 -22.95 -12.16 -7.29
CA GLU A 135 -22.98 -12.51 -8.73
C GLU A 135 -22.19 -13.79 -9.07
N GLY A 136 -22.29 -14.80 -8.19
CA GLY A 136 -21.59 -16.09 -8.38
C GLY A 136 -20.11 -16.07 -8.02
N GLY A 137 -19.55 -14.94 -7.60
CA GLY A 137 -18.19 -14.83 -7.06
C GLY A 137 -18.18 -14.93 -5.54
N HIS A 138 -17.13 -15.53 -4.98
CA HIS A 138 -16.89 -15.62 -3.54
C HIS A 138 -15.90 -14.52 -3.13
N PHE A 139 -16.27 -13.77 -2.13
CA PHE A 139 -15.48 -12.64 -1.63
C PHE A 139 -15.33 -12.74 -0.11
N THR A 140 -14.30 -12.09 0.39
CA THR A 140 -14.00 -12.07 1.82
C THR A 140 -13.77 -10.62 2.24
N VAL A 141 -14.35 -10.23 3.36
CA VAL A 141 -14.08 -8.95 4.01
C VAL A 141 -13.58 -9.20 5.42
N ILE A 142 -12.61 -8.41 5.85
CA ILE A 142 -12.03 -8.47 7.19
C ILE A 142 -12.36 -7.17 7.88
N VAL A 143 -12.89 -7.30 9.07
CA VAL A 143 -13.40 -6.20 9.88
C VAL A 143 -12.69 -6.23 11.23
N ASP A 144 -12.25 -5.08 11.69
CA ASP A 144 -11.74 -4.90 13.05
C ASP A 144 -12.83 -5.27 14.06
N GLY A 145 -12.52 -6.19 14.95
CA GLY A 145 -13.46 -6.66 15.97
C GLY A 145 -13.73 -5.65 17.08
N VAL A 146 -12.96 -4.59 17.20
CA VAL A 146 -13.10 -3.53 18.20
C VAL A 146 -13.85 -2.33 17.62
N ARG A 147 -13.40 -1.82 16.46
CA ARG A 147 -13.93 -0.60 15.86
C ARG A 147 -15.03 -0.85 14.83
N GLY A 148 -15.04 -2.04 14.23
CA GLY A 148 -15.93 -2.34 13.12
C GLY A 148 -15.47 -1.78 11.77
N ASP A 149 -14.24 -1.28 11.70
CA ASP A 149 -13.66 -0.75 10.47
C ASP A 149 -13.27 -1.89 9.52
N ILE A 150 -13.37 -1.66 8.22
CA ILE A 150 -12.94 -2.63 7.22
C ILE A 150 -11.43 -2.53 7.08
N LEU A 151 -10.72 -3.61 7.43
CA LEU A 151 -9.26 -3.69 7.34
C LEU A 151 -8.78 -4.08 5.95
N GLY A 152 -9.56 -4.87 5.24
CA GLY A 152 -9.17 -5.33 3.92
C GLY A 152 -10.10 -6.42 3.39
N GLY A 153 -9.72 -7.00 2.26
CA GLY A 153 -10.46 -8.11 1.68
C GLY A 153 -10.44 -8.16 0.16
N THR A 154 -11.37 -8.94 -0.38
CA THR A 154 -11.62 -9.02 -1.81
C THR A 154 -12.99 -8.43 -2.11
N ALA A 155 -13.07 -7.52 -3.07
CA ALA A 155 -14.32 -6.93 -3.51
C ALA A 155 -14.62 -7.28 -4.97
N PRO A 156 -15.92 -7.37 -5.34
CA PRO A 156 -16.29 -7.42 -6.74
C PRO A 156 -15.80 -6.14 -7.42
N ALA A 157 -15.12 -6.29 -8.53
CA ALA A 157 -14.67 -5.12 -9.26
C ALA A 157 -15.86 -4.42 -9.91
N ASN A 158 -15.75 -3.12 -10.03
CA ASN A 158 -16.77 -2.31 -10.70
C ASN A 158 -16.98 -2.78 -12.15
N LEU A 159 -18.05 -3.56 -12.38
CA LEU A 159 -18.38 -4.15 -13.67
C LEU A 159 -18.51 -3.08 -14.76
N THR A 160 -19.07 -1.92 -14.44
CA THR A 160 -19.25 -0.83 -15.41
C THR A 160 -17.94 -0.28 -15.93
N ALA A 161 -16.95 -0.06 -15.06
CA ALA A 161 -15.63 0.43 -15.46
C ALA A 161 -14.87 -0.63 -16.27
N ARG A 162 -15.00 -1.89 -15.88
CA ARG A 162 -14.37 -3.02 -16.59
C ARG A 162 -14.99 -3.28 -17.94
N THR A 163 -16.32 -3.24 -18.05
CA THR A 163 -17.02 -3.38 -19.33
C THR A 163 -16.63 -2.25 -20.27
N ARG A 164 -16.56 -1.00 -19.78
CA ARG A 164 -16.07 0.14 -20.60
C ARG A 164 -14.62 -0.06 -21.05
N PHE A 165 -13.74 -0.50 -20.17
CA PHE A 165 -12.35 -0.78 -20.52
C PHE A 165 -12.25 -1.92 -21.56
N MET A 166 -13.01 -2.99 -21.39
CA MET A 166 -13.07 -4.11 -22.31
C MET A 166 -13.57 -3.66 -23.69
N ILE A 167 -14.69 -2.94 -23.74
CA ILE A 167 -15.25 -2.42 -25.01
C ILE A 167 -14.24 -1.51 -25.71
N LEU A 168 -13.59 -0.60 -24.96
CA LEU A 168 -12.60 0.33 -25.52
C LEU A 168 -11.37 -0.41 -26.07
N SER A 169 -10.89 -1.43 -25.34
CA SER A 169 -9.75 -2.24 -25.76
C SER A 169 -10.06 -3.09 -27.00
N PHE A 170 -11.25 -3.69 -27.08
CA PHE A 170 -11.69 -4.43 -28.26
C PHE A 170 -11.94 -3.50 -29.45
N ALA A 171 -12.49 -2.31 -29.24
CA ALA A 171 -12.68 -1.32 -30.31
C ALA A 171 -11.33 -0.84 -30.86
N ALA A 172 -10.38 -0.49 -30.00
CA ALA A 172 -9.04 -0.07 -30.39
C ALA A 172 -8.26 -1.19 -31.09
N GLY A 173 -8.26 -2.39 -30.50
CA GLY A 173 -7.62 -3.56 -31.09
C GLY A 173 -8.22 -3.97 -32.44
N GLY A 174 -9.55 -3.95 -32.55
CA GLY A 174 -10.27 -4.23 -33.78
C GLY A 174 -9.98 -3.22 -34.90
N LEU A 175 -9.85 -1.93 -34.53
CA LEU A 175 -9.49 -0.86 -35.46
C LEU A 175 -8.05 -1.02 -35.98
N MET A 176 -7.11 -1.41 -35.12
CA MET A 176 -5.73 -1.71 -35.52
C MET A 176 -5.64 -2.91 -36.43
N ILE A 177 -6.35 -3.98 -36.13
CA ILE A 177 -6.41 -5.18 -36.97
C ILE A 177 -7.07 -4.84 -38.33
N GLY A 178 -8.18 -4.12 -38.31
CA GLY A 178 -8.90 -3.70 -39.53
C GLY A 178 -8.05 -2.82 -40.46
N THR A 179 -7.29 -1.87 -39.87
CA THR A 179 -6.36 -1.04 -40.67
C THR A 179 -5.21 -1.83 -41.24
N ALA A 180 -4.63 -2.79 -40.48
CA ALA A 180 -3.59 -3.67 -40.96
C ALA A 180 -4.08 -4.52 -42.14
N LEU A 181 -5.26 -5.15 -42.00
CA LEU A 181 -5.88 -5.95 -43.09
C LEU A 181 -6.24 -5.08 -44.31
N GLY A 182 -6.77 -3.88 -44.11
CA GLY A 182 -7.06 -2.94 -45.20
C GLY A 182 -5.81 -2.57 -45.98
N MET A 183 -4.69 -2.31 -45.28
CA MET A 183 -3.41 -2.07 -45.94
C MET A 183 -2.88 -3.28 -46.74
N ILE A 184 -3.02 -4.50 -46.20
CA ILE A 184 -2.61 -5.74 -46.87
C ILE A 184 -3.39 -5.91 -48.21
N LEU A 185 -4.68 -5.61 -48.18
CA LEU A 185 -5.54 -5.77 -49.38
C LEU A 185 -5.30 -4.67 -50.46
N HIS A 186 -4.76 -3.50 -50.03
CA HIS A 186 -4.63 -2.35 -50.95
C HIS A 186 -3.17 -2.08 -51.39
N SER A 187 -2.16 -2.58 -50.69
CA SER A 187 -0.75 -2.34 -51.01
C SER A 187 -0.16 -3.44 -51.88
N GLY A 188 0.05 -3.14 -53.15
CA GLY A 188 1.08 -3.83 -53.93
C GLY A 188 2.46 -3.46 -53.41
N ALA A 189 3.12 -4.44 -52.85
CA ALA A 189 4.57 -4.52 -52.53
C ALA A 189 5.37 -3.23 -52.26
N PHE A 190 5.56 -2.92 -50.93
CA PHE A 190 6.72 -2.16 -50.45
C PHE A 190 7.11 -2.68 -49.06
N ALA A 191 8.37 -3.10 -48.86
CA ALA A 191 8.88 -3.79 -47.68
C ALA A 191 8.67 -3.04 -46.33
N ILE A 192 8.59 -1.73 -46.34
CA ILE A 192 8.36 -0.90 -45.14
C ILE A 192 6.89 -0.99 -44.67
N SER A 193 5.95 -1.15 -45.60
CA SER A 193 4.53 -1.29 -45.28
C SER A 193 4.22 -2.62 -44.60
N GLU A 194 4.91 -3.70 -44.95
CA GLU A 194 4.73 -5.00 -44.33
C GLU A 194 5.09 -5.05 -42.85
N LEU A 195 6.17 -4.39 -42.48
CA LEU A 195 6.63 -4.31 -41.09
C LEU A 195 5.66 -3.51 -40.20
N ILE A 196 5.13 -2.40 -40.71
CA ILE A 196 4.11 -1.60 -40.00
C ILE A 196 2.81 -2.39 -39.86
N GLN A 197 2.39 -3.10 -40.89
CA GLN A 197 1.19 -3.95 -40.89
C GLN A 197 1.32 -5.07 -39.86
N LEU A 198 2.47 -5.74 -39.77
CA LEU A 198 2.76 -6.77 -38.77
C LEU A 198 2.72 -6.23 -37.35
N ILE A 199 3.32 -5.05 -37.10
CA ILE A 199 3.29 -4.40 -35.79
C ILE A 199 1.87 -4.05 -35.38
N LEU A 200 1.06 -3.46 -36.27
CA LEU A 200 -0.33 -3.11 -35.99
C LEU A 200 -1.18 -4.35 -35.66
N LEU A 201 -0.97 -5.42 -36.41
CA LEU A 201 -1.68 -6.68 -36.19
C LEU A 201 -1.32 -7.30 -34.85
N LEU A 202 -0.03 -7.38 -34.52
CA LEU A 202 0.45 -7.91 -33.24
C LEU A 202 -0.02 -7.08 -32.04
N MET A 203 0.06 -5.74 -32.14
CA MET A 203 -0.46 -4.85 -31.09
C MET A 203 -1.97 -4.97 -30.91
N GLY A 204 -2.74 -5.07 -32.00
CA GLY A 204 -4.20 -5.24 -31.92
C GLY A 204 -4.59 -6.54 -31.23
N VAL A 205 -3.92 -7.65 -31.58
CA VAL A 205 -4.14 -8.96 -30.96
C VAL A 205 -3.73 -8.92 -29.46
N ALA A 206 -2.57 -8.34 -29.13
CA ALA A 206 -2.09 -8.23 -27.76
C ALA A 206 -3.06 -7.42 -26.88
N LEU A 207 -3.63 -6.33 -27.41
CA LEU A 207 -4.62 -5.50 -26.72
C LEU A 207 -5.92 -6.27 -26.44
N CYS A 208 -6.39 -7.06 -27.40
CA CYS A 208 -7.56 -7.93 -27.21
C CYS A 208 -7.30 -9.04 -26.19
N MET A 209 -6.12 -9.65 -26.22
CA MET A 209 -5.76 -10.72 -25.28
C MET A 209 -5.56 -10.18 -23.84
N ALA A 210 -5.01 -8.99 -23.67
CA ALA A 210 -4.82 -8.37 -22.36
C ALA A 210 -6.14 -7.91 -21.70
N ALA A 211 -7.17 -7.60 -22.48
CA ALA A 211 -8.46 -7.16 -21.99
C ALA A 211 -9.21 -8.22 -21.18
N TYR A 212 -9.08 -9.49 -21.56
CA TYR A 212 -9.83 -10.59 -20.93
C TYR A 212 -9.41 -10.92 -19.49
N PRO A 213 -8.12 -11.12 -19.16
CA PRO A 213 -7.70 -11.36 -17.79
C PRO A 213 -7.92 -10.13 -16.88
N ALA A 214 -7.76 -8.91 -17.40
CA ALA A 214 -8.08 -7.69 -16.68
C ALA A 214 -9.57 -7.59 -16.29
N PHE A 215 -10.46 -8.16 -17.10
CA PHE A 215 -11.89 -8.25 -16.78
C PHE A 215 -12.16 -9.27 -15.67
N ARG A 216 -11.46 -10.39 -15.62
CA ARG A 216 -11.72 -11.49 -14.66
C ARG A 216 -11.08 -11.31 -13.27
N ALA A 217 -10.00 -10.55 -13.15
CA ALA A 217 -9.29 -10.39 -11.88
C ALA A 217 -10.15 -9.64 -10.85
N GLY A 218 -10.47 -10.24 -9.68
CA GLY A 218 -11.00 -9.55 -8.50
C GLY A 218 -9.97 -8.52 -8.00
N LYS A 219 -10.39 -7.45 -7.32
CA LYS A 219 -9.46 -6.56 -6.62
C LYS A 219 -9.36 -6.98 -5.16
N THR A 220 -8.12 -7.19 -4.69
CA THR A 220 -7.80 -7.10 -3.28
C THR A 220 -7.75 -5.62 -2.92
N PHE A 221 -8.33 -5.23 -1.81
CA PHE A 221 -8.21 -3.88 -1.27
C PHE A 221 -7.75 -3.95 0.18
N GLU A 222 -6.93 -3.01 0.54
CA GLU A 222 -6.51 -2.71 1.89
C GLU A 222 -7.16 -1.36 2.23
N ALA A 223 -7.79 -1.27 3.39
CA ALA A 223 -8.33 -0.01 3.85
C ALA A 223 -7.15 0.80 4.42
N SER A 224 -6.89 1.95 3.82
CA SER A 224 -5.89 2.93 4.29
C SER A 224 -6.44 3.78 5.42
#